data_ed8596fbf0353f9774a7d8d00f8c5986
#
_entry.id   ed8596fbf0353f9774a7d8d00f8c5986
#
_cell.length_a   1.000
_cell.length_b   1.000
_cell.length_c   1.000
_cell.angle_alpha   90.00
_cell.angle_beta   90.00
_cell.angle_gamma   90.00
#
_symmetry.space_group_name_H-M   'P 1'
#
loop_
_entity.id
_entity.type
_entity.pdbx_description
1 polymer ?
#
loop_
_entity_poly.entity_id
_entity_poly.type
_entity_poly.pdbx_seq_one_letter_code
_entity_poly.pdbx_strand_id
1 'polypeptide(L)'
;MKAFIFSLLTLTYLSAVGQVTTQKSNQFLAPNQKGGFYFYWGWNRSAYTKSNIRFQGTDYDFTLSKVAATDRQSAFDPKIYFSPVKLTIPQYNFRLGYYFKEHYQISLGVDHMKYVMVVNQPSHIDGYINNSGTGYDGVYSNQA
;
A
#
# COMPACT_ATOMS: atom_id res chain seq x y z
N MET A 1 -26.97 -6.98 28.19
CA MET A 1 -27.41 -6.43 26.90
C MET A 1 -26.30 -6.25 25.87
N LYS A 2 -25.05 -6.00 26.22
CA LYS A 2 -23.94 -5.79 25.23
C LYS A 2 -23.48 -7.09 24.53
N ALA A 3 -23.59 -8.25 25.16
CA ALA A 3 -23.18 -9.54 24.59
C ALA A 3 -24.12 -10.08 23.49
N PHE A 4 -25.41 -9.73 23.56
CA PHE A 4 -26.39 -10.18 22.59
C PHE A 4 -26.29 -9.48 21.22
N ILE A 5 -25.83 -8.24 21.21
CA ILE A 5 -25.63 -7.45 19.97
C ILE A 5 -24.40 -7.96 19.20
N PHE A 6 -23.37 -8.42 19.92
CA PHE A 6 -22.15 -8.97 19.29
C PHE A 6 -22.41 -10.34 18.62
N SER A 7 -23.26 -11.17 19.23
CA SER A 7 -23.65 -12.47 18.66
C SER A 7 -24.51 -12.33 17.41
N LEU A 8 -25.35 -11.29 17.34
CA LEU A 8 -26.20 -11.04 16.18
C LEU A 8 -25.40 -10.50 14.98
N LEU A 9 -24.35 -9.69 15.23
CA LEU A 9 -23.49 -9.19 14.17
C LEU A 9 -22.61 -10.30 13.55
N THR A 10 -22.15 -11.26 14.35
CA THR A 10 -21.35 -12.39 13.84
C THR A 10 -22.21 -13.37 13.03
N LEU A 11 -23.48 -13.55 13.39
CA LEU A 11 -24.38 -14.42 12.64
C LEU A 11 -24.74 -13.85 11.27
N THR A 12 -24.89 -12.53 11.14
CA THR A 12 -25.14 -11.87 9.86
C THR A 12 -23.92 -11.90 8.94
N TYR A 13 -22.70 -11.92 9.50
CA TYR A 13 -21.47 -12.04 8.69
C TYR A 13 -21.30 -13.45 8.10
N LEU A 14 -21.65 -14.50 8.84
CA LEU A 14 -21.57 -15.87 8.33
C LEU A 14 -22.61 -16.16 7.23
N SER A 15 -23.78 -15.56 7.30
CA SER A 15 -24.81 -15.75 6.26
C SER A 15 -24.46 -15.02 4.94
N ALA A 16 -23.67 -13.96 4.99
CA ALA A 16 -23.20 -13.27 3.78
C ALA A 16 -22.13 -14.06 3.00
N VAL A 17 -21.30 -14.84 3.72
CA VAL A 17 -20.25 -15.67 3.09
C VAL A 17 -20.83 -16.94 2.47
N GLY A 18 -21.94 -17.48 2.98
CA GLY A 18 -22.60 -18.67 2.45
C GLY A 18 -23.38 -18.45 1.14
N GLN A 19 -23.69 -17.22 0.80
CA GLN A 19 -24.45 -16.90 -0.43
C GLN A 19 -23.58 -16.69 -1.68
N VAL A 20 -22.24 -16.67 -1.55
CA VAL A 20 -21.33 -16.48 -2.68
C VAL A 20 -21.12 -17.77 -3.49
N THR A 21 -21.53 -18.93 -3.00
CA THR A 21 -21.18 -20.23 -3.61
C THR A 21 -22.22 -20.85 -4.54
N THR A 22 -23.32 -20.19 -4.86
CA THR A 22 -24.35 -20.80 -5.76
C THR A 22 -24.90 -19.84 -6.83
N GLN A 23 -24.19 -18.81 -7.23
CA GLN A 23 -24.51 -18.21 -8.52
C GLN A 23 -23.80 -19.00 -9.62
N LYS A 24 -24.56 -19.85 -10.34
CA LYS A 24 -24.25 -20.16 -11.73
C LYS A 24 -23.77 -18.86 -12.36
N SER A 25 -22.55 -18.86 -12.89
CA SER A 25 -22.04 -17.75 -13.68
C SER A 25 -22.95 -17.54 -14.88
N ASN A 26 -24.00 -16.78 -14.72
CA ASN A 26 -24.47 -16.02 -15.84
C ASN A 26 -23.24 -15.22 -16.22
N GLN A 27 -22.60 -15.59 -17.32
CA GLN A 27 -21.60 -14.75 -17.93
C GLN A 27 -22.22 -13.37 -18.00
N PHE A 28 -21.84 -12.51 -17.07
CA PHE A 28 -21.98 -11.10 -17.26
C PHE A 28 -21.08 -10.81 -18.45
N LEU A 29 -21.66 -10.91 -19.63
CA LEU A 29 -21.05 -10.32 -20.81
C LEU A 29 -20.94 -8.86 -20.43
N ALA A 30 -19.72 -8.49 -20.07
CA ALA A 30 -19.44 -7.08 -19.78
C ALA A 30 -19.97 -6.29 -20.98
N PRO A 31 -20.82 -5.29 -20.79
CA PRO A 31 -21.35 -4.52 -21.88
C PRO A 31 -20.17 -4.04 -22.72
N ASN A 32 -20.32 -4.00 -24.03
CA ASN A 32 -19.27 -3.53 -24.94
C ASN A 32 -18.73 -2.20 -24.41
N GLN A 33 -17.53 -2.22 -23.86
CA GLN A 33 -16.93 -1.06 -23.19
C GLN A 33 -16.12 -0.18 -24.16
N LYS A 34 -16.02 -0.60 -25.44
CA LYS A 34 -15.31 0.16 -26.47
C LYS A 34 -15.82 1.61 -26.56
N GLY A 35 -14.89 2.56 -26.50
CA GLY A 35 -15.21 3.98 -26.50
C GLY A 35 -15.55 4.55 -25.12
N GLY A 36 -15.63 3.70 -24.08
CA GLY A 36 -15.91 4.13 -22.72
C GLY A 36 -14.69 4.70 -22.01
N PHE A 37 -14.92 5.74 -21.24
CA PHE A 37 -13.96 6.27 -20.26
C PHE A 37 -14.36 5.82 -18.88
N TYR A 38 -13.38 5.63 -18.01
CA TYR A 38 -13.60 5.46 -16.59
C TYR A 38 -12.63 6.31 -15.79
N PHE A 39 -13.07 6.70 -14.63
CA PHE A 39 -12.27 7.37 -13.63
C PHE A 39 -12.59 6.76 -12.27
N TYR A 40 -11.57 6.51 -11.47
CA TYR A 40 -11.76 6.27 -10.05
C TYR A 40 -10.74 7.05 -9.22
N TRP A 41 -11.18 7.39 -8.05
CA TRP A 41 -10.38 7.96 -6.99
C TRP A 41 -10.67 7.21 -5.70
N GLY A 42 -9.66 6.97 -4.91
CA GLY A 42 -9.78 6.24 -3.68
C GLY A 42 -8.75 6.63 -2.64
N TRP A 43 -8.99 6.18 -1.44
CA TRP A 43 -8.13 6.31 -0.30
C TRP A 43 -7.56 4.91 0.02
N ASN A 44 -6.25 4.77 0.07
CA ASN A 44 -5.61 3.49 0.26
C ASN A 44 -4.98 3.38 1.66
N ARG A 45 -4.81 2.16 2.09
CA ARG A 45 -4.00 1.75 3.22
C ARG A 45 -3.06 0.63 2.80
N SER A 46 -1.87 0.61 3.40
CA SER A 46 -0.86 -0.38 3.07
C SER A 46 -0.47 -1.16 4.32
N ALA A 47 -0.29 -2.46 4.17
CA ALA A 47 0.32 -3.32 5.16
C ALA A 47 1.61 -3.87 4.58
N TYR A 48 2.68 -3.87 5.36
CA TYR A 48 4.00 -4.27 4.92
C TYR A 48 4.48 -5.50 5.68
N THR A 49 4.99 -6.47 4.95
CA THR A 49 5.81 -7.53 5.53
C THR A 49 7.21 -7.00 5.79
N LYS A 50 7.96 -7.66 6.68
CA LYS A 50 9.37 -7.32 6.90
C LYS A 50 10.13 -7.47 5.60
N SER A 51 10.98 -6.49 5.30
CA SER A 51 11.76 -6.42 4.06
C SER A 51 13.23 -6.16 4.34
N ASN A 52 14.08 -6.46 3.37
CA ASN A 52 15.48 -6.08 3.39
C ASN A 52 15.64 -4.81 2.58
N ILE A 53 16.39 -3.84 3.12
CA ILE A 53 16.61 -2.55 2.49
C ILE A 53 18.10 -2.36 2.33
N ARG A 54 18.58 -2.23 1.07
CA ARG A 54 19.95 -1.90 0.77
C ARG A 54 20.09 -0.41 0.55
N PHE A 55 21.09 0.15 1.19
CA PHE A 55 21.52 1.54 1.02
C PHE A 55 22.88 1.53 0.35
N GLN A 56 22.99 2.21 -0.78
CA GLN A 56 24.22 2.25 -1.56
C GLN A 56 24.53 3.68 -1.96
N GLY A 57 25.77 4.09 -1.76
CA GLY A 57 26.32 5.39 -2.13
C GLY A 57 27.82 5.32 -2.31
N THR A 58 28.50 6.47 -2.43
CA THR A 58 29.93 6.55 -2.64
C THR A 58 30.73 5.95 -1.47
N ASP A 59 30.27 6.22 -0.25
CA ASP A 59 31.01 5.87 0.97
C ASP A 59 30.28 4.84 1.82
N TYR A 60 29.22 4.23 1.30
CA TYR A 60 28.49 3.19 2.02
C TYR A 60 27.82 2.20 1.06
N ASP A 61 27.79 0.97 1.48
CA ASP A 61 26.98 -0.09 0.88
C ASP A 61 26.61 -1.09 2.00
N PHE A 62 25.39 -0.97 2.50
CA PHE A 62 24.91 -1.84 3.57
C PHE A 62 23.45 -2.22 3.38
N THR A 63 23.10 -3.35 3.95
CA THR A 63 21.75 -3.89 3.94
C THR A 63 21.22 -4.01 5.36
N LEU A 64 20.06 -3.44 5.61
CA LEU A 64 19.27 -3.72 6.80
C LEU A 64 18.30 -4.86 6.52
N SER A 65 18.36 -5.91 7.32
CA SER A 65 17.54 -7.11 7.13
C SER A 65 16.34 -7.14 8.08
N LYS A 66 15.22 -7.68 7.57
CA LYS A 66 13.97 -7.89 8.33
C LYS A 66 13.39 -6.60 8.93
N VAL A 67 13.54 -5.50 8.24
CA VAL A 67 13.00 -4.19 8.65
C VAL A 67 11.49 -4.23 8.65
N ALA A 68 10.89 -3.87 9.77
CA ALA A 68 9.46 -3.65 9.88
C ALA A 68 9.10 -2.23 9.45
N ALA A 69 8.02 -2.09 8.73
CA ALA A 69 7.49 -0.81 8.31
C ALA A 69 5.99 -0.72 8.56
N THR A 70 5.52 0.49 8.70
CA THR A 70 4.12 0.80 8.88
C THR A 70 3.66 1.80 7.83
N ASP A 71 2.39 1.78 7.58
CA ASP A 71 1.72 2.84 6.85
C ASP A 71 1.53 4.06 7.77
N ARG A 72 1.76 5.24 7.22
CA ARG A 72 1.52 6.51 7.92
C ARG A 72 0.48 7.33 7.18
N GLN A 73 -0.76 6.94 7.37
CA GLN A 73 -1.88 7.60 6.75
C GLN A 73 -2.17 8.95 7.41
N SER A 74 -2.40 9.97 6.59
CA SER A 74 -2.91 11.26 7.07
C SER A 74 -4.41 11.13 7.37
N ALA A 75 -4.88 11.80 8.41
CA ALA A 75 -6.31 11.93 8.65
C ALA A 75 -7.01 12.52 7.42
N PHE A 76 -8.24 12.09 7.15
CA PHE A 76 -9.00 12.64 6.04
C PHE A 76 -9.32 14.12 6.30
N ASP A 77 -8.82 14.98 5.44
CA ASP A 77 -9.13 16.41 5.41
C ASP A 77 -9.42 16.81 3.95
N PRO A 78 -10.65 17.22 3.63
CA PRO A 78 -11.02 17.62 2.28
C PRO A 78 -10.12 18.72 1.70
N LYS A 79 -9.65 19.65 2.52
CA LYS A 79 -8.76 20.74 2.11
C LYS A 79 -7.36 20.26 1.69
N ILE A 80 -6.98 19.08 2.17
CA ILE A 80 -5.71 18.43 1.80
C ILE A 80 -5.94 17.49 0.63
N TYR A 81 -6.97 16.65 0.69
CA TYR A 81 -7.22 15.60 -0.28
C TYR A 81 -7.66 16.11 -1.65
N PHE A 82 -8.36 17.24 -1.71
CA PHE A 82 -8.81 17.87 -2.96
C PHE A 82 -7.98 19.09 -3.36
N SER A 83 -6.83 19.31 -2.73
CA SER A 83 -5.94 20.41 -3.08
C SER A 83 -4.97 19.99 -4.19
N PRO A 84 -4.97 20.67 -5.36
CA PRO A 84 -4.03 20.36 -6.43
C PRO A 84 -2.57 20.67 -6.08
N VAL A 85 -2.34 21.46 -5.03
CA VAL A 85 -0.99 21.87 -4.58
C VAL A 85 -0.41 20.88 -3.55
N LYS A 86 -1.26 20.11 -2.87
CA LYS A 86 -0.86 19.20 -1.77
C LYS A 86 -0.91 17.73 -2.17
N LEU A 87 -0.66 17.42 -3.42
CA LEU A 87 -0.80 16.07 -3.98
C LEU A 87 0.11 15.01 -3.33
N THR A 88 1.17 15.41 -2.65
CA THR A 88 2.13 14.47 -2.03
C THR A 88 1.85 14.19 -0.55
N ILE A 89 0.88 14.85 0.07
CA ILE A 89 0.60 14.71 1.51
C ILE A 89 -0.35 13.53 1.78
N PRO A 90 -1.52 13.44 1.12
CA PRO A 90 -2.46 12.36 1.37
C PRO A 90 -2.06 11.06 0.64
N GLN A 91 -2.47 9.93 1.21
CA GLN A 91 -2.41 8.65 0.53
C GLN A 91 -3.70 8.44 -0.25
N TYR A 92 -3.62 8.60 -1.54
CA TYR A 92 -4.73 8.39 -2.44
C TYR A 92 -4.26 7.64 -3.68
N ASN A 93 -5.21 7.08 -4.37
CA ASN A 93 -5.03 6.56 -5.71
C ASN A 93 -6.08 7.18 -6.63
N PHE A 94 -5.69 7.48 -7.84
CA PHE A 94 -6.64 7.81 -8.89
C PHE A 94 -6.19 7.19 -10.21
N ARG A 95 -7.15 6.92 -11.07
CA ARG A 95 -6.86 6.39 -12.40
C ARG A 95 -7.92 6.87 -13.38
N LEU A 96 -7.46 7.27 -14.54
CA LEU A 96 -8.28 7.56 -15.71
C LEU A 96 -7.95 6.54 -16.79
N GLY A 97 -8.95 5.91 -17.39
CA GLY A 97 -8.75 4.95 -18.44
C GLY A 97 -9.75 5.11 -19.60
N TYR A 98 -9.35 4.56 -20.74
CA TYR A 98 -10.12 4.57 -21.96
C TYR A 98 -10.08 3.20 -22.64
N TYR A 99 -11.24 2.65 -22.97
CA TYR A 99 -11.37 1.39 -23.69
C TYR A 99 -11.34 1.65 -25.21
N PHE A 100 -10.20 1.43 -25.84
CA PHE A 100 -10.08 1.58 -27.27
C PHE A 100 -10.59 0.36 -28.07
N LYS A 101 -10.69 -0.80 -27.41
CA LYS A 101 -11.34 -2.04 -27.90
C LYS A 101 -12.11 -2.69 -26.76
N GLU A 102 -12.97 -3.65 -27.10
CA GLU A 102 -13.87 -4.34 -26.19
C GLU A 102 -13.17 -4.91 -24.94
N HIS A 103 -11.96 -5.47 -25.10
CA HIS A 103 -11.18 -6.08 -24.00
C HIS A 103 -9.83 -5.40 -23.77
N TYR A 104 -9.59 -4.22 -24.39
CA TYR A 104 -8.31 -3.53 -24.28
C TYR A 104 -8.53 -2.08 -23.85
N GLN A 105 -7.77 -1.70 -22.86
CA GLN A 105 -7.78 -0.33 -22.34
C GLN A 105 -6.37 0.22 -22.20
N ILE A 106 -6.26 1.52 -22.22
CA ILE A 106 -5.10 2.27 -21.77
C ILE A 106 -5.51 3.08 -20.55
N SER A 107 -4.66 3.15 -19.54
CA SER A 107 -4.95 3.94 -18.35
C SER A 107 -3.71 4.61 -17.81
N LEU A 108 -3.91 5.80 -17.22
CA LEU A 108 -2.93 6.54 -16.46
C LEU A 108 -3.46 6.73 -15.04
N GLY A 109 -2.60 6.59 -14.06
CA GLY A 109 -2.98 6.75 -12.67
C GLY A 109 -1.78 7.00 -11.77
N VAL A 110 -2.07 7.44 -10.57
CA VAL A 110 -1.09 7.61 -9.49
C VAL A 110 -1.59 6.85 -8.28
N ASP A 111 -0.70 6.04 -7.73
CA ASP A 111 -0.89 5.32 -6.47
C ASP A 111 0.14 5.86 -5.48
N HIS A 112 -0.32 6.57 -4.46
CA HIS A 112 0.55 7.14 -3.44
C HIS A 112 0.48 6.31 -2.17
N MET A 113 1.61 5.72 -1.79
CA MET A 113 1.77 4.94 -0.56
C MET A 113 2.90 5.51 0.28
N LYS A 114 2.85 5.27 1.60
CA LYS A 114 3.91 5.68 2.53
C LYS A 114 4.46 4.44 3.23
N TYR A 115 5.72 4.16 2.96
CA TYR A 115 6.49 3.15 3.68
C TYR A 115 7.32 3.85 4.75
N VAL A 116 6.96 3.69 6.01
CA VAL A 116 7.65 4.31 7.14
C VAL A 116 8.27 3.23 8.00
N MET A 117 9.59 3.19 8.01
CA MET A 117 10.36 2.29 8.86
C MET A 117 10.03 2.56 10.33
N VAL A 118 9.78 1.50 11.10
CA VAL A 118 9.56 1.60 12.54
C VAL A 118 10.88 2.01 13.20
N VAL A 119 10.84 3.10 13.95
CA VAL A 119 12.02 3.58 14.68
C VAL A 119 12.34 2.67 15.87
N ASN A 120 13.62 2.62 16.26
CA ASN A 120 14.12 1.85 17.42
C ASN A 120 13.79 0.34 17.35
N GLN A 121 13.68 -0.21 16.13
CA GLN A 121 13.53 -1.65 15.96
C GLN A 121 14.90 -2.33 15.88
N PRO A 122 15.07 -3.54 16.44
CA PRO A 122 16.25 -4.34 16.17
C PRO A 122 16.26 -4.75 14.69
N SER A 123 17.39 -4.55 14.03
CA SER A 123 17.60 -4.91 12.63
C SER A 123 19.05 -5.35 12.44
N HIS A 124 19.24 -6.40 11.67
CA HIS A 124 20.60 -6.81 11.32
C HIS A 124 21.15 -5.93 10.20
N ILE A 125 22.39 -5.51 10.35
CA ILE A 125 23.13 -4.75 9.35
C ILE A 125 24.29 -5.60 8.81
N ASP A 126 24.47 -5.55 7.50
CA ASP A 126 25.56 -6.20 6.77
C ASP A 126 26.10 -5.25 5.70
N GLY A 127 27.43 -5.09 5.61
CA GLY A 127 28.07 -4.19 4.67
C GLY A 127 29.01 -3.19 5.32
N TYR A 128 29.13 -1.99 4.77
CA TYR A 128 30.05 -0.98 5.31
C TYR A 128 29.48 0.44 5.22
N ILE A 129 29.98 1.29 6.12
CA ILE A 129 29.77 2.74 6.14
C ILE A 129 31.12 3.39 6.38
N ASN A 130 31.52 4.34 5.52
CA ASN A 130 32.79 5.08 5.62
C ASN A 130 32.50 6.59 5.54
N ASN A 131 33.37 7.39 6.16
CA ASN A 131 33.34 8.85 6.05
C ASN A 131 31.98 9.50 6.34
N SER A 132 31.12 8.86 7.15
CA SER A 132 29.80 9.39 7.49
C SER A 132 29.88 10.62 8.39
N GLY A 133 31.01 10.85 9.03
CA GLY A 133 31.17 11.86 10.09
C GLY A 133 30.37 11.56 11.34
N THR A 134 29.89 10.33 11.48
CA THR A 134 29.13 9.84 12.62
C THR A 134 29.87 8.70 13.31
N GLY A 135 29.43 8.26 14.47
CA GLY A 135 29.99 7.10 15.16
C GLY A 135 29.61 5.75 14.53
N TYR A 136 29.02 5.74 13.32
CA TYR A 136 28.57 4.53 12.65
C TYR A 136 29.48 4.05 11.53
N ASP A 137 30.68 4.65 11.36
CA ASP A 137 31.66 4.19 10.39
C ASP A 137 32.22 2.82 10.78
N GLY A 138 32.28 1.90 9.84
CA GLY A 138 32.77 0.56 10.07
C GLY A 138 32.27 -0.48 9.06
N VAL A 139 32.77 -1.70 9.25
CA VAL A 139 32.32 -2.88 8.51
C VAL A 139 31.42 -3.71 9.42
N TYR A 140 30.27 -4.06 8.92
CA TYR A 140 29.25 -4.80 9.63
C TYR A 140 29.06 -6.17 9.01
N SER A 141 29.01 -7.20 9.82
CA SER A 141 28.76 -8.57 9.38
C SER A 141 27.61 -9.15 10.21
N ASN A 142 26.40 -9.02 9.70
CA ASN A 142 25.16 -9.53 10.31
C ASN A 142 25.01 -9.15 11.79
N GLN A 143 25.42 -7.95 12.16
CA GLN A 143 25.31 -7.41 13.52
C GLN A 143 23.90 -6.90 13.77
N ALA A 144 23.41 -7.05 15.03
CA ALA A 144 22.11 -6.56 15.49
C ALA A 144 22.28 -5.42 16.49
#